data_6f59fbbff8ea8db2539d86b7d6211ba3
#
_entry.id   6f59fbbff8ea8db2539d86b7d6211ba3
#
_cell.length_a   1.000
_cell.length_b   1.000
_cell.length_c   1.000
_cell.angle_alpha   90.00
_cell.angle_beta   90.00
_cell.angle_gamma   90.00
#
_symmetry.space_group_name_H-M   'P 1'
#
loop_
_entity.id
_entity.type
_entity.pdbx_description
1 polymer ?
#
loop_
_entity_poly.entity_id
_entity_poly.type
_entity_poly.pdbx_seq_one_letter_code
_entity_poly.pdbx_strand_id
1 'polypeptide(L)'
;MELAYWSNTLCRKATFSQSRKEWEVQVLHEGRPKTLRPKHLVLATGMSGVPRMPQFKGQEAFKGSLMHSSRYQGEKRWEGKRCVVLGSNNSAHDIAADLWEQGAEVTMLQRSPTIVIRSESLQKHAWGRLYSEEALAAGISTEKADLMAASWPHRLMPGISRDMVKTVLAEDADLYEGLKRAGFMVHMGEDDSGIHTAYMRRGSGYYIEVGASQLIIEGKIGLRSPAEIIELDAHGAVLSNGEHMPADLIVCATGYGPMNGWAESLISRDVARKIGPCWGLGSDTRYDPGPWEGELRNMWKPTAQEGLWFHGGNLMQSRHFSLYLALQLKARYEGLPISVYNDGA
;
A
#
# COMPACT_ATOMS: atom_id res chain seq x y z
N MET A 1 4.18 -25.75 -16.39
CA MET A 1 3.51 -25.93 -15.08
C MET A 1 2.04 -25.63 -15.28
N GLU A 2 1.18 -26.61 -15.08
CA GLU A 2 -0.27 -26.42 -15.19
C GLU A 2 -0.79 -25.90 -13.86
N LEU A 3 -1.19 -24.64 -13.83
CA LEU A 3 -1.80 -24.02 -12.66
C LEU A 3 -3.32 -24.07 -12.81
N ALA A 4 -4.01 -24.51 -11.77
CA ALA A 4 -5.47 -24.43 -11.67
C ALA A 4 -5.87 -22.96 -11.40
N TYR A 5 -5.91 -22.16 -12.47
CA TYR A 5 -6.24 -20.74 -12.43
C TYR A 5 -7.65 -20.49 -12.96
N TRP A 6 -8.44 -19.75 -12.20
CA TRP A 6 -9.77 -19.34 -12.58
C TRP A 6 -9.83 -17.82 -12.76
N SER A 7 -9.91 -17.37 -13.99
CA SER A 7 -10.23 -15.98 -14.33
C SER A 7 -11.71 -15.70 -14.05
N ASN A 8 -12.11 -14.43 -14.10
CA ASN A 8 -13.51 -13.99 -13.95
C ASN A 8 -14.23 -14.68 -12.75
N THR A 9 -13.53 -14.73 -11.60
CA THR A 9 -14.00 -15.39 -10.39
C THR A 9 -13.98 -14.43 -9.21
N LEU A 10 -15.13 -14.16 -8.63
CA LEU A 10 -15.31 -13.29 -7.48
C LEU A 10 -15.55 -14.13 -6.22
N CYS A 11 -14.68 -14.01 -5.23
CA CYS A 11 -14.90 -14.57 -3.91
C CYS A 11 -15.97 -13.74 -3.17
N ARG A 12 -17.03 -14.41 -2.71
CA ARG A 12 -18.17 -13.77 -2.03
C ARG A 12 -18.10 -13.92 -0.52
N LYS A 13 -17.74 -15.10 -0.06
CA LYS A 13 -17.71 -15.43 1.37
C LYS A 13 -16.81 -16.63 1.61
N ALA A 14 -16.17 -16.67 2.77
CA ALA A 14 -15.47 -17.84 3.27
C ALA A 14 -15.86 -18.11 4.72
N THR A 15 -16.05 -19.39 5.06
CA THR A 15 -16.42 -19.82 6.42
C THR A 15 -15.54 -21.03 6.81
N PHE A 16 -14.94 -20.99 7.99
CA PHE A 16 -14.12 -22.11 8.48
C PHE A 16 -14.96 -23.10 9.28
N SER A 17 -14.90 -24.37 8.92
CA SER A 17 -15.55 -25.47 9.66
C SER A 17 -14.59 -26.06 10.67
N GLN A 18 -14.83 -25.84 11.97
CA GLN A 18 -14.00 -26.40 13.05
C GLN A 18 -14.03 -27.93 13.07
N SER A 19 -15.18 -28.54 12.74
CA SER A 19 -15.34 -29.99 12.76
C SER A 19 -14.63 -30.69 11.60
N ARG A 20 -14.60 -30.07 10.41
CA ARG A 20 -13.96 -30.62 9.22
C ARG A 20 -12.53 -30.10 8.99
N LYS A 21 -12.11 -29.07 9.73
CA LYS A 21 -10.82 -28.40 9.56
C LYS A 21 -10.58 -27.93 8.11
N GLU A 22 -11.62 -27.40 7.51
CA GLU A 22 -11.61 -26.89 6.12
C GLU A 22 -12.41 -25.61 5.97
N TRP A 23 -12.12 -24.87 4.93
CA TRP A 23 -12.89 -23.71 4.52
C TRP A 23 -14.03 -24.11 3.59
N GLU A 24 -15.14 -23.40 3.68
CA GLU A 24 -16.17 -23.33 2.66
C GLU A 24 -16.10 -21.95 2.01
N VAL A 25 -15.68 -21.92 0.74
CA VAL A 25 -15.44 -20.66 -0.01
C VAL A 25 -16.48 -20.56 -1.14
N GLN A 26 -17.34 -19.60 -1.02
CA GLN A 26 -18.38 -19.30 -2.02
C GLN A 26 -17.81 -18.33 -3.04
N VAL A 27 -17.79 -18.76 -4.31
CA VAL A 27 -17.30 -17.96 -5.42
C VAL A 27 -18.37 -17.82 -6.52
N LEU A 28 -18.28 -16.73 -7.25
CA LEU A 28 -19.04 -16.53 -8.48
C LEU A 28 -18.03 -16.66 -9.64
N HIS A 29 -18.03 -17.81 -10.31
CA HIS A 29 -17.16 -18.11 -11.43
C HIS A 29 -17.94 -17.97 -12.74
N GLU A 30 -17.53 -17.05 -13.62
CA GLU A 30 -18.24 -16.74 -14.86
C GLU A 30 -19.76 -16.50 -14.64
N GLY A 31 -20.10 -15.78 -13.58
CA GLY A 31 -21.49 -15.51 -13.23
C GLY A 31 -22.25 -16.67 -12.56
N ARG A 32 -21.63 -17.84 -12.38
CA ARG A 32 -22.24 -19.03 -11.77
C ARG A 32 -21.73 -19.25 -10.36
N PRO A 33 -22.59 -19.48 -9.37
CA PRO A 33 -22.16 -19.77 -8.01
C PRO A 33 -21.50 -21.14 -7.92
N LYS A 34 -20.36 -21.20 -7.22
CA LYS A 34 -19.64 -22.44 -6.88
C LYS A 34 -19.16 -22.39 -5.45
N THR A 35 -19.03 -23.55 -4.83
CA THR A 35 -18.46 -23.72 -3.48
C THR A 35 -17.19 -24.56 -3.55
N LEU A 36 -16.10 -24.03 -3.02
CA LEU A 36 -14.82 -24.74 -2.87
C LEU A 36 -14.64 -25.12 -1.41
N ARG A 37 -13.91 -26.21 -1.15
CA ARG A 37 -13.62 -26.71 0.21
C ARG A 37 -12.13 -26.95 0.43
N PRO A 38 -11.29 -25.90 0.43
CA PRO A 38 -9.88 -26.02 0.67
C PRO A 38 -9.57 -26.17 2.18
N LYS A 39 -8.46 -26.84 2.50
CA LYS A 39 -7.88 -26.85 3.86
C LYS A 39 -7.24 -25.52 4.23
N HIS A 40 -6.70 -24.83 3.26
CA HIS A 40 -6.02 -23.55 3.43
C HIS A 40 -6.61 -22.48 2.53
N LEU A 41 -6.82 -21.29 3.08
CA LEU A 41 -7.21 -20.09 2.38
C LEU A 41 -6.06 -19.08 2.45
N VAL A 42 -5.52 -18.69 1.31
CA VAL A 42 -4.45 -17.68 1.22
C VAL A 42 -5.01 -16.42 0.63
N LEU A 43 -5.01 -15.33 1.39
CA LEU A 43 -5.37 -14.00 0.90
C LEU A 43 -4.12 -13.36 0.27
N ALA A 44 -3.98 -13.52 -1.04
CA ALA A 44 -2.87 -12.98 -1.84
C ALA A 44 -3.25 -11.64 -2.49
N THR A 45 -3.79 -10.73 -1.69
CA THR A 45 -4.40 -9.46 -2.13
C THR A 45 -3.44 -8.26 -2.11
N GLY A 46 -2.14 -8.52 -2.13
CA GLY A 46 -1.12 -7.48 -2.00
C GLY A 46 -0.93 -7.04 -0.54
N MET A 47 -0.51 -5.79 -0.34
CA MET A 47 -0.31 -5.23 0.99
C MET A 47 -1.39 -4.23 1.42
N SER A 48 -2.32 -3.89 0.53
CA SER A 48 -3.40 -2.95 0.77
C SER A 48 -4.70 -3.66 1.11
N GLY A 49 -5.37 -3.20 2.15
CA GLY A 49 -6.70 -3.66 2.52
C GLY A 49 -7.81 -2.94 1.74
N VAL A 50 -8.96 -2.79 2.37
CA VAL A 50 -10.13 -2.12 1.77
C VAL A 50 -9.87 -0.61 1.60
N PRO A 51 -10.30 0.01 0.49
CA PRO A 51 -10.18 1.45 0.28
C PRO A 51 -10.76 2.27 1.44
N ARG A 52 -10.05 3.30 1.89
CA ARG A 52 -10.53 4.24 2.92
C ARG A 52 -11.20 5.43 2.26
N MET A 53 -12.51 5.36 2.11
CA MET A 53 -13.30 6.47 1.63
C MET A 53 -13.73 7.35 2.81
N PRO A 54 -13.30 8.62 2.90
CA PRO A 54 -13.76 9.54 3.93
C PRO A 54 -15.24 9.86 3.73
N GLN A 55 -15.91 10.20 4.82
CA GLN A 55 -17.26 10.77 4.78
C GLN A 55 -17.16 12.26 5.10
N PHE A 56 -17.76 13.07 4.25
CA PHE A 56 -17.77 14.51 4.40
C PHE A 56 -19.17 14.98 4.79
N LYS A 57 -19.24 15.96 5.66
CA LYS A 57 -20.48 16.67 5.93
C LYS A 57 -20.96 17.29 4.61
N GLY A 58 -22.27 17.18 4.30
CA GLY A 58 -22.87 17.74 3.10
C GLY A 58 -22.56 17.00 1.79
N GLN A 59 -21.88 15.85 1.81
CA GLN A 59 -21.47 15.14 0.59
C GLN A 59 -22.64 14.73 -0.31
N GLU A 60 -23.84 14.56 0.25
CA GLU A 60 -25.08 14.23 -0.47
C GLU A 60 -25.58 15.37 -1.34
N ALA A 61 -25.19 16.62 -1.04
CA ALA A 61 -25.53 17.80 -1.83
C ALA A 61 -24.57 18.02 -3.01
N PHE A 62 -23.39 17.41 -2.98
CA PHE A 62 -22.36 17.60 -4.00
C PHE A 62 -22.82 17.08 -5.36
N LYS A 63 -22.86 17.98 -6.36
CA LYS A 63 -23.29 17.67 -7.73
C LYS A 63 -22.19 17.15 -8.64
N GLY A 64 -20.93 17.28 -8.23
CA GLY A 64 -19.78 16.73 -8.91
C GLY A 64 -19.63 15.22 -8.67
N SER A 65 -18.53 14.67 -9.16
CA SER A 65 -18.15 13.28 -8.90
C SER A 65 -17.23 13.18 -7.69
N LEU A 66 -17.55 12.27 -6.77
CA LEU A 66 -16.73 11.95 -5.60
C LEU A 66 -16.35 10.48 -5.65
N MET A 67 -15.05 10.15 -5.69
CA MET A 67 -14.60 8.76 -5.77
C MET A 67 -13.30 8.52 -5.00
N HIS A 68 -13.08 7.28 -4.59
CA HIS A 68 -11.76 6.84 -4.13
C HIS A 68 -10.82 6.60 -5.29
N SER A 69 -9.51 6.83 -5.10
CA SER A 69 -8.47 6.63 -6.13
C SER A 69 -8.51 5.25 -6.81
N SER A 70 -8.93 4.19 -6.11
CA SER A 70 -9.10 2.85 -6.67
C SER A 70 -10.18 2.72 -7.75
N ARG A 71 -11.02 3.75 -7.93
CA ARG A 71 -12.06 3.79 -8.97
C ARG A 71 -11.73 4.75 -10.10
N TYR A 72 -10.62 5.44 -10.03
CA TYR A 72 -10.15 6.30 -11.10
C TYR A 72 -9.66 5.45 -12.29
N GLN A 73 -10.09 5.78 -13.50
CA GLN A 73 -9.85 4.98 -14.70
C GLN A 73 -9.17 5.78 -15.84
N GLY A 74 -8.67 6.99 -15.57
CA GLY A 74 -8.00 7.80 -16.61
C GLY A 74 -8.96 8.30 -17.69
N GLU A 75 -10.14 8.81 -17.34
CA GLU A 75 -11.15 9.19 -18.31
C GLU A 75 -10.99 10.63 -18.83
N LYS A 76 -10.95 10.81 -20.15
CA LYS A 76 -10.88 12.14 -20.83
C LYS A 76 -12.06 13.08 -20.54
N ARG A 77 -13.13 12.61 -19.91
CA ARG A 77 -14.31 13.43 -19.57
C ARG A 77 -14.02 14.59 -18.60
N TRP A 78 -12.80 14.63 -18.05
CA TRP A 78 -12.39 15.68 -17.11
C TRP A 78 -11.65 16.85 -17.77
N GLU A 79 -11.45 16.84 -19.09
CA GLU A 79 -10.88 17.97 -19.83
C GLU A 79 -11.63 19.28 -19.54
N GLY A 80 -10.89 20.34 -19.18
CA GLY A 80 -11.44 21.64 -18.81
C GLY A 80 -12.24 21.66 -17.51
N LYS A 81 -12.22 20.59 -16.72
CA LYS A 81 -12.93 20.48 -15.44
C LYS A 81 -11.99 20.77 -14.26
N ARG A 82 -12.55 21.27 -13.17
CA ARG A 82 -11.85 21.51 -11.91
C ARG A 82 -11.81 20.21 -11.11
N CYS A 83 -10.62 19.66 -10.98
CA CYS A 83 -10.39 18.38 -10.33
C CYS A 83 -9.57 18.58 -9.06
N VAL A 84 -10.08 18.08 -7.95
CA VAL A 84 -9.41 18.10 -6.65
C VAL A 84 -8.94 16.70 -6.32
N VAL A 85 -7.65 16.55 -5.99
CA VAL A 85 -7.05 15.28 -5.56
C VAL A 85 -6.68 15.40 -4.08
N LEU A 86 -7.39 14.67 -3.22
CA LEU A 86 -7.17 14.65 -1.78
C LEU A 86 -6.14 13.59 -1.42
N GLY A 87 -4.93 14.02 -1.03
CA GLY A 87 -3.79 13.18 -0.70
C GLY A 87 -2.52 13.64 -1.43
N SER A 88 -1.38 13.07 -1.03
CA SER A 88 -0.06 13.48 -1.53
C SER A 88 0.96 12.32 -1.63
N ASN A 89 0.48 11.08 -1.68
CA ASN A 89 1.31 9.89 -1.91
C ASN A 89 1.23 9.43 -3.39
N ASN A 90 1.79 8.27 -3.74
CA ASN A 90 1.84 7.77 -5.13
C ASN A 90 0.53 7.98 -5.90
N SER A 91 -0.57 7.39 -5.43
CA SER A 91 -1.86 7.48 -6.14
C SER A 91 -2.33 8.92 -6.37
N ALA A 92 -2.04 9.85 -5.44
CA ALA A 92 -2.43 11.24 -5.59
C ALA A 92 -1.61 11.94 -6.68
N HIS A 93 -0.30 11.70 -6.71
CA HIS A 93 0.59 12.28 -7.71
C HIS A 93 0.29 11.74 -9.11
N ASP A 94 0.17 10.42 -9.24
CA ASP A 94 -0.10 9.78 -10.53
C ASP A 94 -1.44 10.24 -11.11
N ILE A 95 -2.50 10.30 -10.29
CA ILE A 95 -3.82 10.76 -10.72
C ILE A 95 -3.81 12.27 -11.03
N ALA A 96 -3.11 13.08 -10.24
CA ALA A 96 -3.02 14.50 -10.50
C ALA A 96 -2.27 14.82 -11.81
N ALA A 97 -1.19 14.08 -12.09
CA ALA A 97 -0.45 14.20 -13.34
C ALA A 97 -1.31 13.74 -14.54
N ASP A 98 -1.95 12.58 -14.45
CA ASP A 98 -2.82 12.07 -15.52
C ASP A 98 -4.00 13.04 -15.83
N LEU A 99 -4.67 13.56 -14.81
CA LEU A 99 -5.73 14.54 -14.98
C LEU A 99 -5.21 15.83 -15.68
N TRP A 100 -4.02 16.32 -15.27
CA TRP A 100 -3.42 17.48 -15.88
C TRP A 100 -3.04 17.22 -17.35
N GLU A 101 -2.44 16.07 -17.65
CA GLU A 101 -2.11 15.66 -19.03
C GLU A 101 -3.33 15.56 -19.93
N GLN A 102 -4.49 15.23 -19.35
CA GLN A 102 -5.76 15.19 -20.06
C GLN A 102 -6.47 16.55 -20.15
N GLY A 103 -5.82 17.64 -19.70
CA GLY A 103 -6.33 19.00 -19.82
C GLY A 103 -7.28 19.45 -18.72
N ALA A 104 -7.32 18.76 -17.58
CA ALA A 104 -8.07 19.23 -16.40
C ALA A 104 -7.33 20.34 -15.65
N GLU A 105 -8.08 21.18 -14.94
CA GLU A 105 -7.58 22.11 -13.94
C GLU A 105 -7.45 21.37 -12.60
N VAL A 106 -6.22 21.04 -12.20
CA VAL A 106 -5.97 20.15 -11.07
C VAL A 106 -5.44 20.88 -9.85
N THR A 107 -6.01 20.60 -8.68
CA THR A 107 -5.46 21.02 -7.38
C THR A 107 -5.30 19.83 -6.45
N MET A 108 -4.08 19.65 -5.93
CA MET A 108 -3.76 18.66 -4.90
C MET A 108 -3.96 19.23 -3.50
N LEU A 109 -4.60 18.48 -2.62
CA LEU A 109 -4.74 18.80 -1.20
C LEU A 109 -3.81 17.93 -0.37
N GLN A 110 -2.82 18.53 0.25
CA GLN A 110 -1.90 17.84 1.14
C GLN A 110 -2.22 18.18 2.60
N ARG A 111 -2.55 17.16 3.40
CA ARG A 111 -2.82 17.32 4.84
C ARG A 111 -1.57 17.19 5.71
N SER A 112 -0.68 16.30 5.36
CA SER A 112 0.51 15.94 6.14
C SER A 112 1.72 15.70 5.22
N PRO A 113 2.96 15.80 5.76
CA PRO A 113 4.15 15.61 4.98
C PRO A 113 4.24 14.23 4.30
N THR A 114 4.90 14.18 3.15
CA THR A 114 5.11 12.99 2.33
C THR A 114 6.61 12.77 2.11
N ILE A 115 7.06 11.52 2.16
CA ILE A 115 8.41 11.15 1.71
C ILE A 115 8.39 11.18 0.19
N VAL A 116 9.27 11.97 -0.43
CA VAL A 116 9.43 12.01 -1.89
C VAL A 116 10.84 11.57 -2.23
N ILE A 117 10.99 10.68 -3.21
CA ILE A 117 12.29 10.22 -3.70
C ILE A 117 12.24 10.01 -5.20
N ARG A 118 13.22 10.49 -5.94
CA ARG A 118 13.33 10.22 -7.38
C ARG A 118 13.50 8.73 -7.64
N SER A 119 12.85 8.22 -8.68
CA SER A 119 12.96 6.81 -9.05
C SER A 119 14.39 6.43 -9.40
N GLU A 120 15.16 7.32 -10.02
CA GLU A 120 16.58 7.16 -10.35
C GLU A 120 17.44 7.06 -9.10
N SER A 121 17.19 7.92 -8.09
CA SER A 121 17.92 7.88 -6.81
C SER A 121 17.61 6.61 -6.03
N LEU A 122 16.36 6.18 -6.04
CA LEU A 122 15.93 4.91 -5.44
C LEU A 122 16.59 3.71 -6.16
N GLN A 123 16.62 3.73 -7.50
CA GLN A 123 17.32 2.71 -8.29
C GLN A 123 18.80 2.69 -7.98
N LYS A 124 19.47 3.85 -8.00
CA LYS A 124 20.91 3.97 -7.79
C LYS A 124 21.35 3.52 -6.40
N HIS A 125 20.64 3.95 -5.35
CA HIS A 125 21.10 3.80 -3.95
C HIS A 125 20.48 2.61 -3.22
N ALA A 126 19.33 2.10 -3.66
CA ALA A 126 18.66 0.97 -3.00
C ALA A 126 18.69 -0.30 -3.85
N TRP A 127 18.06 -0.28 -5.03
CA TRP A 127 17.78 -1.51 -5.78
C TRP A 127 18.90 -1.91 -6.72
N GLY A 128 19.62 -0.96 -7.33
CA GLY A 128 20.60 -1.23 -8.37
C GLY A 128 21.76 -2.12 -7.93
N ARG A 129 22.12 -2.06 -6.64
CA ARG A 129 23.17 -2.95 -6.10
C ARG A 129 22.82 -4.44 -6.15
N LEU A 130 21.54 -4.79 -6.22
CA LEU A 130 21.06 -6.16 -6.21
C LEU A 130 20.30 -6.54 -7.49
N TYR A 131 19.61 -5.58 -8.12
CA TYR A 131 18.66 -5.83 -9.19
C TYR A 131 18.96 -4.93 -10.40
N SER A 132 20.17 -5.06 -10.95
CA SER A 132 20.62 -4.36 -12.16
C SER A 132 21.38 -5.31 -13.07
N GLU A 133 21.66 -4.87 -14.28
CA GLU A 133 22.52 -5.60 -15.23
C GLU A 133 23.93 -5.76 -14.70
N GLU A 134 24.47 -4.74 -14.02
CA GLU A 134 25.75 -4.76 -13.38
C GLU A 134 25.82 -5.79 -12.24
N ALA A 135 24.76 -5.91 -11.43
CA ALA A 135 24.66 -6.93 -10.41
C ALA A 135 24.65 -8.33 -11.00
N LEU A 136 23.89 -8.55 -12.10
CA LEU A 136 23.89 -9.81 -12.85
C LEU A 136 25.29 -10.13 -13.42
N ALA A 137 25.97 -9.15 -14.01
CA ALA A 137 27.32 -9.31 -14.52
C ALA A 137 28.33 -9.64 -13.42
N ALA A 138 28.10 -9.15 -12.19
CA ALA A 138 28.87 -9.48 -11.00
C ALA A 138 28.50 -10.84 -10.36
N GLY A 139 27.64 -11.64 -10.98
CA GLY A 139 27.22 -12.97 -10.52
C GLY A 139 26.17 -12.95 -9.39
N ILE A 140 25.42 -11.85 -9.26
CA ILE A 140 24.27 -11.75 -8.36
C ILE A 140 23.01 -12.09 -9.16
N SER A 141 22.61 -13.37 -9.13
CA SER A 141 21.34 -13.79 -9.72
C SER A 141 20.15 -13.21 -8.93
N THR A 142 18.97 -13.24 -9.52
CA THR A 142 17.73 -12.76 -8.86
C THR A 142 17.47 -13.49 -7.54
N GLU A 143 17.68 -14.80 -7.50
CA GLU A 143 17.51 -15.62 -6.28
C GLU A 143 18.51 -15.22 -5.20
N LYS A 144 19.77 -14.97 -5.58
CA LYS A 144 20.81 -14.51 -4.67
C LYS A 144 20.50 -13.10 -4.15
N ALA A 145 20.04 -12.21 -5.01
CA ALA A 145 19.62 -10.86 -4.64
C ALA A 145 18.44 -10.88 -3.65
N ASP A 146 17.42 -11.72 -3.91
CA ASP A 146 16.28 -11.91 -3.01
C ASP A 146 16.73 -12.43 -1.63
N LEU A 147 17.60 -13.43 -1.60
CA LEU A 147 18.15 -13.96 -0.35
C LEU A 147 18.94 -12.91 0.41
N MET A 148 19.79 -12.14 -0.27
CA MET A 148 20.55 -11.04 0.33
C MET A 148 19.61 -9.97 0.90
N ALA A 149 18.59 -9.55 0.15
CA ALA A 149 17.62 -8.57 0.61
C ALA A 149 16.81 -9.07 1.82
N ALA A 150 16.42 -10.34 1.82
CA ALA A 150 15.66 -10.95 2.90
C ALA A 150 16.47 -11.27 4.15
N SER A 151 17.82 -11.37 4.04
CA SER A 151 18.71 -11.69 5.16
C SER A 151 18.96 -10.52 6.12
N TRP A 152 18.61 -9.29 5.73
CA TRP A 152 18.83 -8.12 6.57
C TRP A 152 17.78 -8.05 7.70
N PRO A 153 18.22 -8.05 8.98
CA PRO A 153 17.30 -7.83 10.08
C PRO A 153 16.63 -6.46 10.00
N HIS A 154 15.29 -6.42 10.09
CA HIS A 154 14.55 -5.17 10.00
C HIS A 154 14.97 -4.11 11.03
N ARG A 155 15.44 -4.53 12.21
CA ARG A 155 15.96 -3.62 13.26
C ARG A 155 17.22 -2.84 12.84
N LEU A 156 18.03 -3.34 11.91
CA LEU A 156 19.22 -2.66 11.43
C LEU A 156 18.93 -1.67 10.30
N MET A 157 17.84 -1.88 9.58
CA MET A 157 17.51 -1.11 8.38
C MET A 157 17.36 0.40 8.61
N PRO A 158 16.77 0.89 9.72
CA PRO A 158 16.68 2.34 9.94
C PRO A 158 18.06 3.03 9.99
N GLY A 159 19.07 2.40 10.58
CA GLY A 159 20.43 2.94 10.63
C GLY A 159 21.06 3.06 9.23
N ILE A 160 20.99 1.98 8.46
CA ILE A 160 21.51 1.91 7.09
C ILE A 160 20.77 2.90 6.17
N SER A 161 19.45 2.97 6.31
CA SER A 161 18.61 3.82 5.47
C SER A 161 18.87 5.32 5.70
N ARG A 162 19.22 5.74 6.93
CA ARG A 162 19.55 7.15 7.20
C ARG A 162 20.75 7.65 6.40
N ASP A 163 21.76 6.82 6.20
CA ASP A 163 22.93 7.22 5.40
C ASP A 163 22.58 7.33 3.91
N MET A 164 21.74 6.44 3.40
CA MET A 164 21.15 6.58 2.06
C MET A 164 20.33 7.88 1.94
N VAL A 165 19.49 8.19 2.92
CA VAL A 165 18.67 9.41 2.93
C VAL A 165 19.53 10.65 2.87
N LYS A 166 20.62 10.75 3.63
CA LYS A 166 21.56 11.88 3.58
C LYS A 166 22.14 12.06 2.18
N THR A 167 22.54 10.97 1.53
CA THR A 167 23.10 10.99 0.16
C THR A 167 22.06 11.49 -0.83
N VAL A 168 20.84 10.94 -0.78
CA VAL A 168 19.73 11.32 -1.66
C VAL A 168 19.33 12.78 -1.47
N LEU A 169 19.24 13.26 -0.23
CA LEU A 169 18.95 14.67 0.06
C LEU A 169 19.98 15.63 -0.54
N ALA A 170 21.25 15.24 -0.56
CA ALA A 170 22.32 16.05 -1.15
C ALA A 170 22.28 16.01 -2.69
N GLU A 171 22.07 14.83 -3.28
CA GLU A 171 22.01 14.66 -4.74
C GLU A 171 20.76 15.29 -5.37
N ASP A 172 19.61 15.17 -4.72
CA ASP A 172 18.31 15.65 -5.19
C ASP A 172 17.87 16.98 -4.54
N ALA A 173 18.84 17.80 -4.09
CA ALA A 173 18.55 19.05 -3.37
C ALA A 173 17.62 19.99 -4.16
N ASP A 174 17.76 20.05 -5.47
CA ASP A 174 16.93 20.85 -6.37
C ASP A 174 15.44 20.48 -6.30
N LEU A 175 15.14 19.16 -6.22
CA LEU A 175 13.77 18.65 -6.04
C LEU A 175 13.18 19.13 -4.72
N TYR A 176 13.92 18.91 -3.62
CA TYR A 176 13.42 19.25 -2.28
C TYR A 176 13.26 20.75 -2.08
N GLU A 177 14.18 21.55 -2.58
CA GLU A 177 14.09 23.01 -2.57
C GLU A 177 12.92 23.50 -3.44
N GLY A 178 12.71 22.90 -4.62
CA GLY A 178 11.59 23.19 -5.49
C GLY A 178 10.25 22.92 -4.83
N LEU A 179 10.06 21.72 -4.27
CA LEU A 179 8.86 21.33 -3.56
C LEU A 179 8.59 22.25 -2.36
N LYS A 180 9.61 22.56 -1.58
CA LYS A 180 9.50 23.46 -0.44
C LYS A 180 9.07 24.88 -0.86
N ARG A 181 9.64 25.43 -1.95
CA ARG A 181 9.22 26.73 -2.51
C ARG A 181 7.77 26.71 -2.99
N ALA A 182 7.31 25.59 -3.54
CA ALA A 182 5.91 25.40 -3.94
C ALA A 182 4.95 25.24 -2.74
N GLY A 183 5.46 25.14 -1.50
CA GLY A 183 4.67 24.92 -0.29
C GLY A 183 4.35 23.46 0.01
N PHE A 184 4.95 22.51 -0.72
CA PHE A 184 4.74 21.09 -0.47
C PHE A 184 5.54 20.64 0.76
N MET A 185 4.87 19.94 1.68
CA MET A 185 5.50 19.44 2.90
C MET A 185 6.20 18.11 2.63
N VAL A 186 7.53 18.10 2.80
CA VAL A 186 8.37 16.91 2.66
C VAL A 186 8.95 16.51 4.00
N HIS A 187 9.09 15.21 4.25
CA HIS A 187 9.86 14.66 5.37
C HIS A 187 10.58 13.37 4.94
N MET A 188 11.47 12.85 5.77
CA MET A 188 12.19 11.60 5.51
C MET A 188 11.80 10.49 6.50
N GLY A 189 10.60 10.55 7.05
CA GLY A 189 10.11 9.63 8.08
C GLY A 189 10.27 10.20 9.50
N GLU A 190 9.66 9.55 10.48
CA GLU A 190 9.69 9.99 11.89
C GLU A 190 11.10 9.97 12.49
N ASP A 191 11.96 9.09 11.97
CA ASP A 191 13.34 8.88 12.42
C ASP A 191 14.35 9.08 11.28
N ASP A 192 13.97 9.80 10.24
CA ASP A 192 14.75 10.09 9.03
C ASP A 192 15.27 8.85 8.29
N SER A 193 14.61 7.71 8.46
CA SER A 193 15.00 6.45 7.82
C SER A 193 14.39 6.23 6.41
N GLY A 194 13.63 7.19 5.91
CA GLY A 194 13.17 7.24 4.52
C GLY A 194 12.14 6.21 4.11
N ILE A 195 12.06 6.02 2.79
CA ILE A 195 11.00 5.25 2.13
C ILE A 195 10.99 3.77 2.53
N HIS A 196 12.14 3.12 2.67
CA HIS A 196 12.19 1.68 3.00
C HIS A 196 11.49 1.39 4.33
N THR A 197 11.79 2.19 5.34
CA THR A 197 11.21 2.03 6.68
C THR A 197 9.73 2.39 6.69
N ALA A 198 9.33 3.46 5.98
CA ALA A 198 7.92 3.82 5.84
C ALA A 198 7.13 2.69 5.15
N TYR A 199 7.70 2.08 4.10
CA TYR A 199 7.12 0.94 3.43
C TYR A 199 6.95 -0.27 4.38
N MET A 200 7.99 -0.63 5.12
CA MET A 200 7.95 -1.78 6.03
C MET A 200 7.01 -1.55 7.21
N ARG A 201 6.93 -0.33 7.74
CA ARG A 201 6.07 0.02 8.89
C ARG A 201 4.60 0.18 8.52
N ARG A 202 4.31 0.86 7.38
CA ARG A 202 2.95 1.31 7.04
C ARG A 202 2.47 0.95 5.65
N GLY A 203 3.39 0.61 4.73
CA GLY A 203 3.08 0.38 3.32
C GLY A 203 2.61 1.63 2.57
N SER A 204 2.79 2.82 3.13
CA SER A 204 2.32 4.09 2.59
C SER A 204 3.12 5.27 3.15
N GLY A 205 2.75 6.51 2.76
CA GLY A 205 3.37 7.73 3.28
C GLY A 205 4.50 8.26 2.38
N TYR A 206 4.59 7.79 1.13
CA TYR A 206 5.64 8.16 0.21
C TYR A 206 5.13 8.34 -1.23
N TYR A 207 5.92 9.05 -2.00
CA TYR A 207 5.84 9.16 -3.45
C TYR A 207 7.20 8.83 -4.07
N ILE A 208 7.20 7.90 -5.03
CA ILE A 208 8.35 7.65 -5.92
C ILE A 208 8.17 8.57 -7.11
N GLU A 209 9.02 9.59 -7.18
CA GLU A 209 8.93 10.69 -8.14
C GLU A 209 9.24 10.21 -9.57
N VAL A 210 8.27 10.44 -10.46
CA VAL A 210 8.35 10.10 -11.89
C VAL A 210 7.83 11.24 -12.78
N GLY A 211 7.80 12.49 -12.26
CA GLY A 211 7.46 13.70 -13.04
C GLY A 211 6.40 14.61 -12.40
N ALA A 212 5.52 14.10 -11.55
CA ALA A 212 4.42 14.92 -11.01
C ALA A 212 4.90 16.03 -10.05
N SER A 213 6.01 15.85 -9.34
CA SER A 213 6.56 16.90 -8.49
C SER A 213 6.97 18.14 -9.31
N GLN A 214 7.50 17.94 -10.52
CA GLN A 214 7.86 19.05 -11.39
C GLN A 214 6.62 19.88 -11.78
N LEU A 215 5.49 19.22 -12.04
CA LEU A 215 4.23 19.92 -12.33
C LEU A 215 3.72 20.75 -11.14
N ILE A 216 3.94 20.27 -9.92
CA ILE A 216 3.62 21.02 -8.69
C ILE A 216 4.58 22.21 -8.53
N ILE A 217 5.89 22.01 -8.74
CA ILE A 217 6.91 23.06 -8.63
C ILE A 217 6.66 24.17 -9.63
N GLU A 218 6.23 23.85 -10.84
CA GLU A 218 5.91 24.80 -11.91
C GLU A 218 4.51 25.43 -11.77
N GLY A 219 3.73 25.04 -10.77
CA GLY A 219 2.36 25.54 -10.54
C GLY A 219 1.34 25.05 -11.58
N LYS A 220 1.68 24.06 -12.39
CA LYS A 220 0.76 23.41 -13.35
C LYS A 220 -0.30 22.57 -12.65
N ILE A 221 0.07 21.93 -11.54
CA ILE A 221 -0.83 21.35 -10.56
C ILE A 221 -0.86 22.29 -9.37
N GLY A 222 -2.04 22.86 -9.08
CA GLY A 222 -2.24 23.70 -7.91
C GLY A 222 -2.06 22.90 -6.61
N LEU A 223 -1.62 23.56 -5.53
CA LEU A 223 -1.40 22.93 -4.23
C LEU A 223 -2.10 23.72 -3.13
N ARG A 224 -2.73 23.00 -2.20
CA ARG A 224 -3.13 23.52 -0.88
C ARG A 224 -2.50 22.65 0.20
N SER A 225 -1.62 23.25 1.00
CA SER A 225 -0.83 22.54 2.00
C SER A 225 -0.43 23.47 3.15
N PRO A 226 -0.74 23.13 4.43
CA PRO A 226 -1.64 22.04 4.83
C PRO A 226 -3.10 22.35 4.51
N ALA A 227 -3.88 21.37 4.09
CA ALA A 227 -5.29 21.54 3.80
C ALA A 227 -6.12 20.27 4.08
N GLU A 228 -7.34 20.45 4.53
CA GLU A 228 -8.28 19.40 4.85
C GLU A 228 -9.70 19.82 4.44
N ILE A 229 -10.44 18.93 3.81
CA ILE A 229 -11.85 19.14 3.49
C ILE A 229 -12.67 18.90 4.75
N ILE A 230 -13.46 19.89 5.19
CA ILE A 230 -14.35 19.80 6.34
C ILE A 230 -15.82 19.59 5.94
N GLU A 231 -16.20 20.06 4.77
CA GLU A 231 -17.57 19.99 4.27
C GLU A 231 -17.58 20.01 2.73
N LEU A 232 -18.57 19.38 2.13
CA LEU A 232 -18.91 19.51 0.72
C LEU A 232 -20.24 20.22 0.56
N ASP A 233 -20.33 21.12 -0.43
CA ASP A 233 -21.59 21.70 -0.85
C ASP A 233 -21.94 21.29 -2.30
N ALA A 234 -22.96 21.89 -2.88
CA ALA A 234 -23.40 21.57 -4.23
C ALA A 234 -22.32 21.81 -5.31
N HIS A 235 -21.31 22.63 -5.04
CA HIS A 235 -20.38 23.17 -6.04
C HIS A 235 -18.91 22.86 -5.77
N GLY A 236 -18.57 22.31 -4.59
CA GLY A 236 -17.17 22.06 -4.24
C GLY A 236 -16.93 21.66 -2.80
N ALA A 237 -15.73 21.96 -2.33
CA ALA A 237 -15.24 21.64 -1.00
C ALA A 237 -14.98 22.91 -0.19
N VAL A 238 -15.32 22.88 1.09
CA VAL A 238 -14.91 23.88 2.09
C VAL A 238 -13.72 23.31 2.85
N LEU A 239 -12.62 24.06 2.84
CA LEU A 239 -11.39 23.68 3.50
C LEU A 239 -11.35 24.14 4.97
N SER A 240 -10.46 23.57 5.76
CA SER A 240 -10.28 23.86 7.19
C SER A 240 -9.89 25.32 7.47
N ASN A 241 -9.32 26.03 6.49
CA ASN A 241 -9.00 27.46 6.56
C ASN A 241 -10.15 28.39 6.15
N GLY A 242 -11.33 27.84 5.81
CA GLY A 242 -12.51 28.58 5.33
C GLY A 242 -12.52 28.85 3.81
N GLU A 243 -11.50 28.46 3.06
CA GLU A 243 -11.48 28.59 1.60
C GLU A 243 -12.55 27.68 0.99
N HIS A 244 -13.37 28.22 0.07
CA HIS A 244 -14.26 27.44 -0.77
C HIS A 244 -13.58 27.11 -2.09
N MET A 245 -13.44 25.83 -2.37
CA MET A 245 -12.79 25.33 -3.59
C MET A 245 -13.84 24.69 -4.50
N PRO A 246 -14.20 25.32 -5.62
CA PRO A 246 -15.09 24.72 -6.59
C PRO A 246 -14.49 23.47 -7.21
N ALA A 247 -15.29 22.41 -7.37
CA ALA A 247 -14.85 21.14 -7.93
C ALA A 247 -15.94 20.47 -8.74
N ASP A 248 -15.55 19.88 -9.87
CA ASP A 248 -16.40 19.03 -10.71
C ASP A 248 -16.08 17.54 -10.44
N LEU A 249 -14.83 17.26 -9.98
CA LEU A 249 -14.37 15.96 -9.53
C LEU A 249 -13.58 16.11 -8.22
N ILE A 250 -13.83 15.22 -7.26
CA ILE A 250 -12.97 15.02 -6.08
C ILE A 250 -12.53 13.56 -6.05
N VAL A 251 -11.21 13.33 -6.15
CA VAL A 251 -10.59 12.01 -6.02
C VAL A 251 -9.95 11.89 -4.65
N CYS A 252 -10.46 10.99 -3.84
CA CYS A 252 -9.93 10.68 -2.52
C CYS A 252 -8.79 9.66 -2.62
N ALA A 253 -7.55 10.13 -2.74
CA ALA A 253 -6.34 9.32 -2.67
C ALA A 253 -5.91 9.11 -1.21
N THR A 254 -6.85 8.70 -0.39
CA THR A 254 -6.75 8.60 1.09
C THR A 254 -6.24 7.24 1.58
N GLY A 255 -5.75 6.42 0.65
CA GLY A 255 -5.12 5.14 0.94
C GLY A 255 -6.10 4.03 1.30
N TYR A 256 -5.54 3.00 1.93
CA TYR A 256 -6.25 1.75 2.20
C TYR A 256 -6.13 1.38 3.67
N GLY A 257 -7.05 0.56 4.14
CA GLY A 257 -6.98 -0.08 5.44
C GLY A 257 -5.91 -1.18 5.48
N PRO A 258 -5.70 -1.82 6.64
CA PRO A 258 -4.84 -2.99 6.75
C PRO A 258 -5.47 -4.20 6.05
N MET A 259 -4.62 -5.17 5.65
CA MET A 259 -5.03 -6.36 4.89
C MET A 259 -6.08 -7.23 5.61
N ASN A 260 -6.12 -7.22 6.95
CA ASN A 260 -7.15 -7.94 7.69
C ASN A 260 -8.57 -7.41 7.45
N GLY A 261 -8.74 -6.23 6.85
CA GLY A 261 -10.02 -5.75 6.34
C GLY A 261 -10.62 -6.66 5.25
N TRP A 262 -9.79 -7.35 4.48
CA TRP A 262 -10.27 -8.38 3.55
C TRP A 262 -10.81 -9.61 4.28
N ALA A 263 -10.19 -10.01 5.40
CA ALA A 263 -10.73 -11.07 6.24
C ALA A 263 -12.05 -10.64 6.89
N GLU A 264 -12.20 -9.37 7.30
CA GLU A 264 -13.49 -8.85 7.77
C GLU A 264 -14.58 -8.94 6.71
N SER A 265 -14.27 -8.52 5.48
CA SER A 265 -15.23 -8.48 4.38
C SER A 265 -15.63 -9.87 3.87
N LEU A 266 -14.67 -10.81 3.77
CA LEU A 266 -14.86 -12.12 3.15
C LEU A 266 -15.23 -13.22 4.17
N ILE A 267 -14.82 -13.06 5.43
CA ILE A 267 -15.00 -14.08 6.47
C ILE A 267 -15.92 -13.54 7.57
N SER A 268 -15.36 -12.77 8.50
CA SER A 268 -16.11 -12.10 9.58
C SER A 268 -15.24 -11.10 10.35
N ARG A 269 -15.91 -10.19 11.06
CA ARG A 269 -15.28 -9.25 11.98
C ARG A 269 -14.52 -9.97 13.11
N ASP A 270 -15.04 -11.09 13.59
CA ASP A 270 -14.41 -11.84 14.69
C ASP A 270 -13.11 -12.49 14.24
N VAL A 271 -13.05 -13.05 13.02
CA VAL A 271 -11.81 -13.55 12.44
C VAL A 271 -10.82 -12.41 12.22
N ALA A 272 -11.25 -11.28 11.66
CA ALA A 272 -10.38 -10.13 11.45
C ALA A 272 -9.78 -9.60 12.77
N ARG A 273 -10.57 -9.54 13.85
CA ARG A 273 -10.08 -9.17 15.19
C ARG A 273 -9.13 -10.22 15.78
N LYS A 274 -9.44 -11.51 15.61
CA LYS A 274 -8.63 -12.61 16.09
C LYS A 274 -7.23 -12.62 15.50
N ILE A 275 -7.11 -12.36 14.19
CA ILE A 275 -5.81 -12.31 13.51
C ILE A 275 -5.05 -11.00 13.74
N GLY A 276 -5.77 -9.91 14.04
CA GLY A 276 -5.17 -8.60 14.24
C GLY A 276 -4.60 -7.98 12.95
N PRO A 277 -3.77 -6.92 13.07
CA PRO A 277 -3.18 -6.24 11.93
C PRO A 277 -2.31 -7.16 11.08
N CYS A 278 -2.36 -6.95 9.75
CA CYS A 278 -1.45 -7.57 8.79
C CYS A 278 -0.57 -6.50 8.18
N TRP A 279 0.70 -6.83 7.90
CA TRP A 279 1.72 -5.89 7.50
C TRP A 279 2.15 -4.96 8.66
N GLY A 280 3.28 -4.27 8.47
CA GLY A 280 3.92 -3.43 9.47
C GLY A 280 4.78 -4.23 10.45
N LEU A 281 5.79 -3.56 10.98
CA LEU A 281 6.70 -4.11 11.99
C LEU A 281 6.05 -4.01 13.37
N GLY A 282 6.12 -5.08 14.13
CA GLY A 282 5.40 -5.22 15.37
C GLY A 282 5.67 -4.18 16.44
N SER A 283 6.92 -3.79 16.56
CA SER A 283 7.39 -2.84 17.58
C SER A 283 6.71 -1.46 17.58
N ASP A 284 6.03 -1.09 16.47
CA ASP A 284 5.42 0.23 16.32
C ASP A 284 3.96 0.28 16.80
N THR A 285 3.41 -0.82 17.33
CA THR A 285 2.01 -0.84 17.71
C THR A 285 1.75 -1.45 19.09
N ARG A 286 0.84 -0.82 19.83
CA ARG A 286 0.35 -1.28 21.13
C ARG A 286 -0.29 -2.67 21.10
N TYR A 287 -0.71 -3.12 19.92
CA TYR A 287 -1.44 -4.37 19.71
C TYR A 287 -0.68 -5.32 18.79
N ASP A 288 0.64 -5.30 18.83
CA ASP A 288 1.43 -6.25 18.08
C ASP A 288 1.20 -7.67 18.60
N PRO A 289 0.58 -8.57 17.80
CA PRO A 289 0.36 -9.95 18.20
C PRO A 289 1.60 -10.82 18.01
N GLY A 290 2.67 -10.26 17.45
CA GLY A 290 3.88 -11.01 17.14
C GLY A 290 4.81 -11.13 18.33
N PRO A 291 5.45 -12.30 18.53
CA PRO A 291 6.46 -12.51 19.58
C PRO A 291 7.75 -11.73 19.28
N TRP A 292 7.94 -11.31 18.04
CA TRP A 292 9.19 -10.75 17.56
C TRP A 292 9.01 -9.27 17.24
N GLU A 293 9.52 -8.46 18.11
CA GLU A 293 9.61 -7.03 17.88
C GLU A 293 10.37 -6.76 16.57
N GLY A 294 9.77 -5.97 15.66
CA GLY A 294 10.35 -5.68 14.35
C GLY A 294 10.07 -6.71 13.25
N GLU A 295 9.24 -7.72 13.50
CA GLU A 295 8.80 -8.69 12.50
C GLU A 295 7.53 -8.23 11.77
N LEU A 296 7.41 -8.61 10.47
CA LEU A 296 6.19 -8.37 9.70
C LEU A 296 5.03 -9.20 10.23
N ARG A 297 3.95 -8.51 10.56
CA ARG A 297 2.75 -9.13 11.14
C ARG A 297 1.99 -9.94 10.11
N ASN A 298 1.70 -11.20 10.45
CA ASN A 298 0.83 -12.12 9.72
C ASN A 298 1.19 -12.40 8.25
N MET A 299 2.37 -11.96 7.77
CA MET A 299 2.79 -12.18 6.40
C MET A 299 3.59 -13.47 6.27
N TRP A 300 3.20 -14.35 5.31
CA TRP A 300 3.88 -15.59 4.94
C TRP A 300 4.09 -16.60 6.07
N LYS A 301 3.29 -16.52 7.11
CA LYS A 301 3.34 -17.37 8.31
C LYS A 301 1.94 -17.72 8.80
N PRO A 302 1.78 -18.71 9.71
CA PRO A 302 0.50 -19.03 10.30
C PRO A 302 -0.11 -17.82 11.00
N THR A 303 -1.42 -17.62 10.82
CA THR A 303 -2.18 -16.63 11.57
C THR A 303 -2.85 -17.27 12.79
N ALA A 304 -3.44 -16.45 13.67
CA ALA A 304 -4.25 -16.95 14.78
C ALA A 304 -5.52 -17.73 14.32
N GLN A 305 -5.92 -17.56 13.04
CA GLN A 305 -7.01 -18.35 12.45
C GLN A 305 -6.44 -19.55 11.70
N GLU A 306 -6.78 -20.75 12.16
CA GLU A 306 -6.36 -21.99 11.51
C GLU A 306 -6.71 -21.99 10.03
N GLY A 307 -5.74 -22.38 9.20
CA GLY A 307 -5.90 -22.48 7.75
C GLY A 307 -5.99 -21.14 7.00
N LEU A 308 -5.85 -19.98 7.66
CA LEU A 308 -5.83 -18.67 7.04
C LEU A 308 -4.40 -18.12 6.95
N TRP A 309 -4.04 -17.62 5.78
CA TRP A 309 -2.71 -17.10 5.47
C TRP A 309 -2.79 -15.80 4.70
N PHE A 310 -1.75 -14.97 4.82
CA PHE A 310 -1.58 -13.76 4.02
C PHE A 310 -0.32 -13.85 3.19
N HIS A 311 -0.43 -13.40 1.95
CA HIS A 311 0.66 -13.29 1.00
C HIS A 311 0.55 -11.93 0.29
N GLY A 312 1.64 -11.15 0.28
CA GLY A 312 1.66 -9.81 -0.29
C GLY A 312 3.07 -9.25 -0.32
N GLY A 313 3.19 -7.93 -0.09
CA GLY A 313 4.43 -7.21 -0.26
C GLY A 313 4.68 -6.81 -1.71
N ASN A 314 5.89 -6.29 -2.01
CA ASN A 314 6.30 -6.04 -3.38
C ASN A 314 6.63 -7.36 -4.12
N LEU A 315 6.90 -7.28 -5.43
CA LEU A 315 7.15 -8.47 -6.24
C LEU A 315 8.38 -9.26 -5.79
N MET A 316 9.43 -8.59 -5.32
CA MET A 316 10.65 -9.24 -4.79
C MET A 316 10.33 -10.05 -3.54
N GLN A 317 9.62 -9.45 -2.58
CA GLN A 317 9.20 -10.13 -1.36
C GLN A 317 8.22 -11.26 -1.66
N SER A 318 7.24 -11.03 -2.54
CA SER A 318 6.29 -12.06 -2.95
C SER A 318 6.99 -13.26 -3.57
N ARG A 319 7.96 -13.04 -4.46
CA ARG A 319 8.75 -14.10 -5.10
C ARG A 319 9.52 -14.92 -4.07
N HIS A 320 10.26 -14.25 -3.20
CA HIS A 320 11.10 -14.92 -2.20
C HIS A 320 10.25 -15.65 -1.14
N PHE A 321 9.36 -14.94 -0.47
CA PHE A 321 8.61 -15.49 0.67
C PHE A 321 7.50 -16.44 0.27
N SER A 322 7.06 -16.50 -1.00
CA SER A 322 6.16 -17.54 -1.49
C SER A 322 6.74 -18.94 -1.32
N LEU A 323 8.06 -19.10 -1.40
CA LEU A 323 8.75 -20.38 -1.19
C LEU A 323 8.55 -20.86 0.24
N TYR A 324 8.71 -19.99 1.23
CA TYR A 324 8.52 -20.34 2.65
C TYR A 324 7.05 -20.59 2.98
N LEU A 325 6.13 -19.83 2.39
CA LEU A 325 4.71 -20.09 2.53
C LEU A 325 4.34 -21.46 1.95
N ALA A 326 4.82 -21.78 0.76
CA ALA A 326 4.56 -23.05 0.10
C ALA A 326 5.12 -24.24 0.90
N LEU A 327 6.33 -24.12 1.46
CA LEU A 327 6.93 -25.14 2.33
C LEU A 327 6.08 -25.40 3.58
N GLN A 328 5.60 -24.35 4.24
CA GLN A 328 4.74 -24.47 5.42
C GLN A 328 3.39 -25.11 5.08
N LEU A 329 2.78 -24.73 3.95
CA LEU A 329 1.53 -25.34 3.48
C LEU A 329 1.74 -26.82 3.16
N LYS A 330 2.83 -27.18 2.47
CA LYS A 330 3.16 -28.56 2.13
C LYS A 330 3.42 -29.41 3.38
N ALA A 331 4.18 -28.90 4.35
CA ALA A 331 4.44 -29.59 5.60
C ALA A 331 3.14 -29.90 6.36
N ARG A 332 2.23 -28.93 6.44
CA ARG A 332 0.91 -29.15 7.06
C ARG A 332 0.06 -30.17 6.29
N TYR A 333 0.13 -30.14 4.97
CA TYR A 333 -0.55 -31.12 4.13
C TYR A 333 -0.06 -32.55 4.37
N GLU A 334 1.25 -32.72 4.57
CA GLU A 334 1.89 -34.01 4.86
C GLU A 334 1.83 -34.41 6.36
N GLY A 335 1.23 -33.57 7.21
CA GLY A 335 1.15 -33.82 8.65
C GLY A 335 2.49 -33.68 9.38
N LEU A 336 3.47 -32.99 8.78
CA LEU A 336 4.75 -32.74 9.43
C LEU A 336 4.60 -31.66 10.52
N PRO A 337 5.22 -31.86 11.70
CA PRO A 337 5.18 -30.85 12.75
C PRO A 337 5.93 -29.58 12.30
N ILE A 338 5.28 -28.44 12.42
CA ILE A 338 5.91 -27.14 12.23
C ILE A 338 5.87 -26.43 13.57
N SER A 339 7.03 -26.13 14.11
CA SER A 339 7.14 -25.31 15.31
C SER A 339 6.71 -23.87 14.98
N VAL A 340 5.70 -23.40 15.67
CA VAL A 340 5.35 -21.98 15.70
C VAL A 340 5.90 -21.45 17.02
N TYR A 341 6.86 -20.57 16.95
CA TYR A 341 7.41 -19.95 18.14
C TYR A 341 6.38 -18.93 18.65
N ASN A 342 5.81 -19.22 19.80
CA ASN A 342 4.91 -18.33 20.53
C ASN A 342 5.59 -17.89 21.81
N ASP A 343 5.35 -16.67 22.25
CA ASP A 343 5.90 -16.12 23.50
C ASP A 343 5.33 -16.69 24.77
N GLY A 344 4.56 -17.70 24.70
CA GLY A 344 3.85 -18.30 25.83
C GLY A 344 4.37 -19.68 26.24
N ALA A 345 5.62 -19.99 25.95
CA ALA A 345 6.27 -21.19 26.47
C ALA A 345 7.42 -20.82 27.39
#